data_1038cbc2d653719b895d7bf35c44b259
#
_entry.id   1038cbc2d653719b895d7bf35c44b259
#
_cell.length_a   1.000
_cell.length_b   1.000
_cell.length_c   1.000
_cell.angle_alpha   90.00
_cell.angle_beta   90.00
_cell.angle_gamma   90.00
#
_symmetry.space_group_name_H-M   'P 1'
#
loop_
_entity.id
_entity.type
_entity.pdbx_description
1 polymer ?
#
loop_
_entity_poly.entity_id
_entity_poly.type
_entity_poly.pdbx_seq_one_letter_code
_entity_poly.pdbx_strand_id
1 'polypeptide(L)'
;PKGFGACFRSWTQAVAGATGGEIIAVDGKTARGSQDRARGHRALHMVSAWACRNRLVLGQEATEEKSNEITAIPNLLELLQLKGAIVTIDAMGCQRAIAAQIIAQGGDYVLGLKGNQSALQESVEDFFQVAVAGAFAAVTHDTYAEVDKDHGRLEVRRYWITEDLRTLPDNP
;
A
#
# COMPACT_ATOMS: atom_id res chain seq x y z
N PRO A 1 -11.86 26.75 4.93
CA PRO A 1 -10.88 26.58 4.22
C PRO A 1 -10.64 25.72 3.00
N LYS A 2 -11.60 25.69 2.06
CA LYS A 2 -11.41 24.98 0.79
C LYS A 2 -10.19 25.49 0.00
N GLY A 3 -9.88 26.79 0.08
CA GLY A 3 -8.73 27.40 -0.60
C GLY A 3 -7.36 26.96 -0.04
N PHE A 4 -7.24 26.75 1.27
CA PHE A 4 -5.99 26.26 1.89
C PHE A 4 -5.66 24.84 1.43
N GLY A 5 -6.65 23.95 1.41
CA GLY A 5 -6.45 22.57 0.93
C GLY A 5 -6.02 22.51 -0.54
N ALA A 6 -6.54 23.36 -1.40
CA ALA A 6 -6.11 23.44 -2.80
C ALA A 6 -4.66 23.94 -2.93
N CYS A 7 -4.30 25.01 -2.22
CA CYS A 7 -2.95 25.55 -2.19
C CYS A 7 -1.93 24.53 -1.65
N PHE A 8 -2.28 23.84 -0.56
CA PHE A 8 -1.44 22.81 0.03
C PHE A 8 -1.20 21.65 -0.95
N ARG A 9 -2.25 21.16 -1.61
CA ARG A 9 -2.12 20.11 -2.64
C ARG A 9 -1.23 20.55 -3.80
N SER A 10 -1.40 21.76 -4.31
CA SER A 10 -0.55 22.29 -5.38
C SER A 10 0.91 22.35 -4.97
N TRP A 11 1.18 22.76 -3.74
CA TRP A 11 2.54 22.78 -3.20
C TRP A 11 3.12 21.39 -3.03
N THR A 12 2.38 20.42 -2.44
CA THR A 12 2.85 19.04 -2.28
C THR A 12 3.10 18.35 -3.62
N GLN A 13 2.26 18.63 -4.64
CA GLN A 13 2.45 18.13 -6.00
C GLN A 13 3.73 18.69 -6.63
N ALA A 14 4.02 19.97 -6.44
CA ALA A 14 5.25 20.59 -6.95
C ALA A 14 6.49 19.98 -6.29
N VAL A 15 6.45 19.71 -4.98
CA VAL A 15 7.53 19.03 -4.24
C VAL A 15 7.70 17.58 -4.72
N ALA A 16 6.61 16.82 -4.86
CA ALA A 16 6.65 15.44 -5.32
C ALA A 16 7.16 15.34 -6.77
N GLY A 17 6.75 16.26 -7.66
CA GLY A 17 7.23 16.30 -9.04
C GLY A 17 8.74 16.60 -9.16
N ALA A 18 9.34 17.25 -8.18
CA ALA A 18 10.77 17.56 -8.18
C ALA A 18 11.66 16.37 -7.73
N THR A 19 11.08 15.33 -7.16
CA THR A 19 11.84 14.27 -6.46
C THR A 19 11.80 12.90 -7.12
N GLY A 20 11.37 12.71 -8.31
CA GLY A 20 11.30 11.46 -9.09
C GLY A 20 11.59 10.14 -8.32
N GLY A 21 10.78 9.10 -8.44
CA GLY A 21 10.98 7.81 -7.77
C GLY A 21 10.58 7.82 -6.29
N GLU A 22 9.54 8.57 -5.90
CA GLU A 22 9.00 8.61 -4.55
C GLU A 22 8.27 7.31 -4.18
N ILE A 23 8.44 6.85 -2.95
CA ILE A 23 7.58 5.82 -2.37
C ILE A 23 6.45 6.52 -1.64
N ILE A 24 5.22 6.24 -2.04
CA ILE A 24 4.00 6.80 -1.46
C ILE A 24 3.30 5.70 -0.67
N ALA A 25 3.34 5.78 0.66
CA ALA A 25 2.62 4.86 1.52
C ALA A 25 1.18 5.36 1.72
N VAL A 26 0.20 4.51 1.40
CA VAL A 26 -1.22 4.77 1.64
C VAL A 26 -1.68 3.89 2.80
N ASP A 27 -2.19 4.54 3.85
CA ASP A 27 -2.63 3.85 5.08
C ASP A 27 -3.85 4.55 5.68
N GLY A 28 -4.76 3.73 6.21
CA GLY A 28 -5.96 4.19 6.89
C GLY A 28 -5.79 4.20 8.41
N LYS A 29 -6.13 5.33 9.05
CA LYS A 29 -6.06 5.45 10.51
C LYS A 29 -7.30 6.06 11.11
N THR A 30 -7.78 5.43 12.19
CA THR A 30 -8.86 5.97 13.01
C THR A 30 -8.30 6.92 14.04
N ALA A 31 -8.73 8.17 14.00
CA ALA A 31 -8.42 9.18 15.00
C ALA A 31 -9.24 8.91 16.28
N ARG A 32 -8.71 8.08 17.20
CA ARG A 32 -9.43 7.58 18.38
C ARG A 32 -10.00 8.70 19.27
N GLY A 33 -9.34 9.85 19.36
CA GLY A 33 -9.77 11.01 20.13
C GLY A 33 -10.86 11.87 19.48
N SER A 34 -11.26 11.58 18.23
CA SER A 34 -12.28 12.36 17.50
C SER A 34 -13.72 11.90 17.75
N GLN A 35 -13.93 10.86 18.55
CA GLN A 35 -15.25 10.34 18.88
C GLN A 35 -15.94 11.26 19.92
N ASP A 36 -17.17 11.70 19.63
CA ASP A 36 -18.06 12.34 20.60
C ASP A 36 -19.33 11.50 20.77
N ARG A 37 -19.30 10.61 21.77
CA ARG A 37 -20.41 9.72 22.06
C ARG A 37 -21.67 10.47 22.52
N ALA A 38 -21.50 11.61 23.19
CA ALA A 38 -22.59 12.39 23.68
C ALA A 38 -23.42 13.04 22.55
N ARG A 39 -22.76 13.33 21.41
CA ARG A 39 -23.37 13.88 20.20
C ARG A 39 -23.58 12.85 19.09
N GLY A 40 -23.34 11.57 19.36
CA GLY A 40 -23.48 10.50 18.36
C GLY A 40 -22.42 10.50 17.26
N HIS A 41 -21.33 11.27 17.41
CA HIS A 41 -20.26 11.29 16.41
C HIS A 41 -19.33 10.09 16.56
N ARG A 42 -19.16 9.34 15.49
CA ARG A 42 -18.17 8.25 15.39
C ARG A 42 -16.75 8.83 15.28
N ALA A 43 -15.76 8.00 15.61
CA ALA A 43 -14.36 8.37 15.42
C ALA A 43 -14.08 8.60 13.91
N LEU A 44 -13.38 9.69 13.61
CA LEU A 44 -12.96 10.01 12.25
C LEU A 44 -11.97 8.95 11.77
N HIS A 45 -12.24 8.33 10.65
CA HIS A 45 -11.31 7.47 9.94
C HIS A 45 -10.77 8.20 8.72
N MET A 46 -9.45 8.19 8.53
CA MET A 46 -8.79 8.89 7.43
C MET A 46 -7.85 7.97 6.71
N VAL A 47 -7.88 8.00 5.38
CA VAL A 47 -6.86 7.43 4.52
C VAL A 47 -5.89 8.54 4.14
N SER A 48 -4.60 8.29 4.31
CA SER A 48 -3.55 9.27 4.07
C SER A 48 -2.53 8.72 3.09
N ALA A 49 -2.02 9.56 2.20
CA ALA A 49 -0.88 9.29 1.33
C ALA A 49 0.35 9.99 1.89
N TRP A 50 1.38 9.21 2.21
CA TRP A 50 2.62 9.66 2.80
C TRP A 50 3.79 9.49 1.85
N ALA A 51 4.46 10.58 1.49
CA ALA A 51 5.71 10.57 0.74
C ALA A 51 6.87 10.20 1.67
N CYS A 52 7.38 8.97 1.53
CA CYS A 52 8.34 8.40 2.47
C CYS A 52 9.68 9.15 2.47
N ARG A 53 10.17 9.53 1.29
CA ARG A 53 11.45 10.24 1.14
C ARG A 53 11.36 11.69 1.62
N ASN A 54 10.29 12.36 1.25
CA ASN A 54 10.07 13.77 1.61
C ASN A 54 9.49 13.96 3.00
N ARG A 55 8.98 12.88 3.64
CA ARG A 55 8.30 12.89 4.94
C ARG A 55 7.12 13.88 4.99
N LEU A 56 6.30 13.84 3.94
CA LEU A 56 5.16 14.73 3.77
C LEU A 56 3.87 13.94 3.55
N VAL A 57 2.78 14.42 4.12
CA VAL A 57 1.42 13.97 3.76
C VAL A 57 1.04 14.67 2.45
N LEU A 58 0.88 13.90 1.36
CA LEU A 58 0.52 14.42 0.06
C LEU A 58 -0.98 14.70 -0.07
N GLY A 59 -1.79 13.91 0.64
CA GLY A 59 -3.24 14.04 0.63
C GLY A 59 -3.87 13.19 1.71
N GLN A 60 -5.10 13.52 2.05
CA GLN A 60 -5.92 12.77 3.01
C GLN A 60 -7.37 12.77 2.55
N GLU A 61 -8.04 11.64 2.73
CA GLU A 61 -9.46 11.46 2.48
C GLU A 61 -10.14 10.91 3.73
N ALA A 62 -11.19 11.57 4.16
CA ALA A 62 -11.98 11.14 5.32
C ALA A 62 -13.00 10.09 4.90
N THR A 63 -13.13 9.04 5.69
CA THR A 63 -14.19 8.04 5.52
C THR A 63 -15.06 7.95 6.76
N GLU A 64 -16.31 7.58 6.58
CA GLU A 64 -17.21 7.40 7.72
C GLU A 64 -16.89 6.13 8.52
N GLU A 65 -16.35 5.11 7.85
CA GLU A 65 -16.00 3.82 8.46
C GLU A 65 -14.73 3.25 7.81
N LYS A 66 -14.04 2.36 8.53
CA LYS A 66 -12.86 1.64 8.03
C LYS A 66 -13.17 0.81 6.78
N SER A 67 -14.37 0.26 6.68
CA SER A 67 -14.83 -0.51 5.50
C SER A 67 -14.88 0.32 4.21
N ASN A 68 -14.87 1.65 4.32
CA ASN A 68 -14.93 2.56 3.17
C ASN A 68 -13.53 2.96 2.64
N GLU A 69 -12.45 2.38 3.16
CA GLU A 69 -11.09 2.64 2.64
C GLU A 69 -10.99 2.30 1.14
N ILE A 70 -11.61 1.19 0.72
CA ILE A 70 -11.61 0.74 -0.69
C ILE A 70 -12.18 1.81 -1.63
N THR A 71 -13.15 2.60 -1.14
CA THR A 71 -13.75 3.69 -1.93
C THR A 71 -12.98 5.01 -1.79
N ALA A 72 -12.32 5.24 -0.67
CA ALA A 72 -11.54 6.45 -0.42
C ALA A 72 -10.17 6.43 -1.12
N ILE A 73 -9.53 5.26 -1.23
CA ILE A 73 -8.21 5.14 -1.87
C ILE A 73 -8.24 5.63 -3.32
N PRO A 74 -9.18 5.23 -4.20
CA PRO A 74 -9.26 5.77 -5.56
C PRO A 74 -9.37 7.28 -5.62
N ASN A 75 -10.23 7.88 -4.81
CA ASN A 75 -10.40 9.33 -4.75
C ASN A 75 -9.10 10.03 -4.30
N LEU A 76 -8.40 9.45 -3.32
CA LEU A 76 -7.12 9.97 -2.86
C LEU A 76 -6.06 9.89 -3.97
N LEU A 77 -5.97 8.76 -4.69
CA LEU A 77 -5.01 8.57 -5.77
C LEU A 77 -5.22 9.56 -6.93
N GLU A 78 -6.47 9.94 -7.25
CA GLU A 78 -6.78 10.95 -8.25
C GLU A 78 -6.16 12.33 -7.94
N LEU A 79 -5.94 12.62 -6.66
CA LEU A 79 -5.36 13.90 -6.23
C LEU A 79 -3.83 13.92 -6.30
N LEU A 80 -3.19 12.79 -6.60
CA LEU A 80 -1.75 12.62 -6.50
C LEU A 80 -1.08 12.56 -7.89
N GLN A 81 0.17 12.97 -7.94
CA GLN A 81 1.07 12.76 -9.08
C GLN A 81 1.79 11.43 -8.87
N LEU A 82 1.35 10.37 -9.57
CA LEU A 82 1.90 9.02 -9.39
C LEU A 82 2.99 8.65 -10.39
N LYS A 83 3.20 9.46 -11.44
CA LYS A 83 4.16 9.15 -12.49
C LYS A 83 5.57 8.91 -11.92
N GLY A 84 6.07 7.67 -12.08
CA GLY A 84 7.38 7.24 -11.59
C GLY A 84 7.46 7.04 -10.08
N ALA A 85 6.32 7.06 -9.36
CA ALA A 85 6.25 6.72 -7.95
C ALA A 85 5.90 5.24 -7.75
N ILE A 86 6.26 4.69 -6.59
CA ILE A 86 5.83 3.37 -6.14
C ILE A 86 4.81 3.58 -5.02
N VAL A 87 3.58 3.14 -5.23
CA VAL A 87 2.51 3.23 -4.23
C VAL A 87 2.46 1.94 -3.42
N THR A 88 2.58 2.04 -2.10
CA THR A 88 2.45 0.90 -1.20
C THR A 88 1.14 0.97 -0.44
N ILE A 89 0.36 -0.10 -0.45
CA ILE A 89 -0.93 -0.18 0.22
C ILE A 89 -1.05 -1.53 0.94
N ASP A 90 -1.69 -1.53 2.10
CA ASP A 90 -1.97 -2.75 2.83
C ASP A 90 -3.01 -3.64 2.11
N ALA A 91 -3.35 -4.78 2.72
CA ALA A 91 -4.23 -5.76 2.10
C ALA A 91 -5.64 -5.24 1.79
N MET A 92 -6.15 -4.24 2.48
CA MET A 92 -7.46 -3.64 2.18
C MET A 92 -7.47 -3.01 0.78
N GLY A 93 -6.34 -2.40 0.38
CA GLY A 93 -6.16 -1.82 -0.94
C GLY A 93 -5.70 -2.81 -2.02
N CYS A 94 -5.56 -4.09 -1.73
CA CYS A 94 -5.24 -5.12 -2.73
C CYS A 94 -6.47 -5.41 -3.61
N GLN A 95 -6.76 -4.49 -4.52
CA GLN A 95 -7.90 -4.50 -5.43
C GLN A 95 -7.43 -4.20 -6.86
N ARG A 96 -7.97 -4.92 -7.85
CA ARG A 96 -7.63 -4.73 -9.27
C ARG A 96 -7.86 -3.32 -9.76
N ALA A 97 -8.99 -2.71 -9.37
CA ALA A 97 -9.31 -1.35 -9.79
C ALA A 97 -8.27 -0.33 -9.28
N ILE A 98 -7.77 -0.52 -8.05
CA ILE A 98 -6.74 0.33 -7.47
C ILE A 98 -5.41 0.13 -8.20
N ALA A 99 -5.00 -1.12 -8.44
CA ALA A 99 -3.79 -1.42 -9.21
C ALA A 99 -3.84 -0.83 -10.61
N ALA A 100 -4.96 -1.02 -11.33
CA ALA A 100 -5.17 -0.47 -12.66
C ALA A 100 -5.11 1.06 -12.68
N GLN A 101 -5.67 1.73 -11.68
CA GLN A 101 -5.63 3.18 -11.56
C GLN A 101 -4.20 3.70 -11.36
N ILE A 102 -3.41 3.06 -10.50
CA ILE A 102 -2.01 3.44 -10.26
C ILE A 102 -1.21 3.33 -11.56
N ILE A 103 -1.34 2.21 -12.28
CA ILE A 103 -0.65 2.01 -13.57
C ILE A 103 -1.11 3.04 -14.61
N ALA A 104 -2.42 3.31 -14.71
CA ALA A 104 -2.95 4.31 -15.64
C ALA A 104 -2.42 5.72 -15.37
N GLN A 105 -2.04 6.03 -14.14
CA GLN A 105 -1.40 7.29 -13.74
C GLN A 105 0.13 7.25 -13.86
N GLY A 106 0.71 6.16 -14.39
CA GLY A 106 2.16 6.02 -14.62
C GLY A 106 2.98 5.71 -13.37
N GLY A 107 2.35 5.21 -12.32
CA GLY A 107 3.00 4.70 -11.12
C GLY A 107 3.14 3.18 -11.13
N ASP A 108 3.95 2.68 -10.22
CA ASP A 108 4.07 1.26 -9.86
C ASP A 108 3.45 1.01 -8.48
N TYR A 109 3.25 -0.25 -8.11
CA TYR A 109 2.65 -0.56 -6.81
C TYR A 109 3.28 -1.75 -6.10
N VAL A 110 3.17 -1.75 -4.77
CA VAL A 110 3.38 -2.90 -3.89
C VAL A 110 2.13 -3.05 -3.02
N LEU A 111 1.38 -4.12 -3.23
CA LEU A 111 0.13 -4.39 -2.50
C LEU A 111 0.30 -5.57 -1.55
N GLY A 112 -0.14 -5.40 -0.31
CA GLY A 112 -0.19 -6.49 0.64
C GLY A 112 -1.25 -7.52 0.24
N LEU A 113 -0.90 -8.81 0.26
CA LEU A 113 -1.83 -9.91 -0.02
C LEU A 113 -2.17 -10.64 1.28
N LYS A 114 -3.45 -10.80 1.55
CA LYS A 114 -3.97 -11.51 2.74
C LYS A 114 -5.30 -12.18 2.42
N GLY A 115 -5.96 -12.74 3.45
CA GLY A 115 -7.21 -13.50 3.33
C GLY A 115 -8.40 -12.79 2.68
N ASN A 116 -8.33 -11.48 2.43
CA ASN A 116 -9.32 -10.78 1.60
C ASN A 116 -9.24 -11.18 0.11
N GLN A 117 -8.13 -11.79 -0.31
CA GLN A 117 -7.89 -12.37 -1.63
C GLN A 117 -7.42 -13.82 -1.45
N SER A 118 -8.24 -14.66 -0.79
CA SER A 118 -7.84 -15.98 -0.30
C SER A 118 -7.32 -16.90 -1.40
N ALA A 119 -8.01 -16.98 -2.53
CA ALA A 119 -7.59 -17.85 -3.64
C ALA A 119 -6.23 -17.46 -4.22
N LEU A 120 -5.96 -16.15 -4.37
CA LEU A 120 -4.67 -15.67 -4.82
C LEU A 120 -3.60 -15.89 -3.76
N GLN A 121 -3.93 -15.66 -2.48
CA GLN A 121 -3.02 -15.90 -1.37
C GLN A 121 -2.61 -17.37 -1.31
N GLU A 122 -3.55 -18.30 -1.36
CA GLU A 122 -3.29 -19.75 -1.37
C GLU A 122 -2.37 -20.12 -2.53
N SER A 123 -2.65 -19.62 -3.75
CA SER A 123 -1.82 -19.90 -4.92
C SER A 123 -0.38 -19.40 -4.75
N VAL A 124 -0.20 -18.23 -4.17
CA VAL A 124 1.14 -17.65 -3.91
C VAL A 124 1.86 -18.44 -2.82
N GLU A 125 1.15 -18.81 -1.74
CA GLU A 125 1.71 -19.61 -0.64
C GLU A 125 2.15 -20.98 -1.14
N ASP A 126 1.32 -21.67 -1.91
CA ASP A 126 1.63 -22.97 -2.52
C ASP A 126 2.85 -22.89 -3.45
N PHE A 127 2.89 -21.84 -4.30
CA PHE A 127 4.05 -21.60 -5.16
C PHE A 127 5.35 -21.49 -4.35
N PHE A 128 5.37 -20.63 -3.32
CA PHE A 128 6.57 -20.45 -2.50
C PHE A 128 6.90 -21.67 -1.65
N GLN A 129 5.93 -22.43 -1.16
CA GLN A 129 6.18 -23.70 -0.46
C GLN A 129 6.92 -24.70 -1.36
N VAL A 130 6.45 -24.87 -2.58
CA VAL A 130 7.10 -25.77 -3.58
C VAL A 130 8.47 -25.24 -3.96
N ALA A 131 8.61 -23.95 -4.23
CA ALA A 131 9.87 -23.33 -4.60
C ALA A 131 10.94 -23.47 -3.50
N VAL A 132 10.56 -23.20 -2.25
CA VAL A 132 11.46 -23.36 -1.08
C VAL A 132 11.86 -24.81 -0.88
N ALA A 133 10.92 -25.76 -0.96
CA ALA A 133 11.20 -27.19 -0.82
C ALA A 133 12.14 -27.69 -1.92
N GLY A 134 12.04 -27.15 -3.13
CA GLY A 134 12.92 -27.44 -4.28
C GLY A 134 14.18 -26.57 -4.32
N ALA A 135 14.49 -25.81 -3.26
CA ALA A 135 15.62 -24.86 -3.22
C ALA A 135 15.64 -23.90 -4.42
N PHE A 136 14.48 -23.53 -4.94
CA PHE A 136 14.30 -22.66 -6.10
C PHE A 136 15.01 -23.14 -7.39
N ALA A 137 15.28 -24.44 -7.54
CA ALA A 137 16.09 -24.97 -8.64
C ALA A 137 15.54 -24.64 -10.05
N ALA A 138 14.22 -24.43 -10.17
CA ALA A 138 13.53 -24.13 -11.43
C ALA A 138 12.92 -22.71 -11.48
N VAL A 139 13.21 -21.87 -10.49
CA VAL A 139 12.61 -20.54 -10.33
C VAL A 139 13.68 -19.48 -10.24
N THR A 140 13.67 -18.53 -11.18
CA THR A 140 14.52 -17.35 -11.08
C THR A 140 14.02 -16.49 -9.92
N HIS A 141 14.88 -16.21 -8.97
CA HIS A 141 14.53 -15.48 -7.77
C HIS A 141 15.70 -14.68 -7.24
N ASP A 142 15.40 -13.72 -6.40
CA ASP A 142 16.37 -13.06 -5.53
C ASP A 142 15.96 -13.27 -4.06
N THR A 143 16.92 -13.16 -3.14
CA THR A 143 16.68 -13.44 -1.71
C THR A 143 17.38 -12.43 -0.83
N TYR A 144 16.72 -12.09 0.25
CA TYR A 144 17.27 -11.26 1.30
C TYR A 144 16.97 -11.88 2.67
N ALA A 145 17.93 -11.83 3.58
CA ALA A 145 17.74 -12.27 4.95
C ALA A 145 18.26 -11.23 5.92
N GLU A 146 17.50 -10.98 6.98
CA GLU A 146 17.91 -10.11 8.07
C GLU A 146 17.77 -10.86 9.40
N VAL A 147 18.65 -10.51 10.32
CA VAL A 147 18.66 -11.01 11.69
C VAL A 147 18.57 -9.80 12.61
N ASP A 148 17.49 -9.72 13.34
CA ASP A 148 17.28 -8.66 14.34
C ASP A 148 17.30 -9.27 15.74
N LYS A 149 17.91 -8.53 16.68
CA LYS A 149 17.97 -8.92 18.08
C LYS A 149 17.50 -7.78 18.94
N ASP A 150 16.25 -7.84 19.36
CA ASP A 150 15.65 -6.84 20.22
C ASP A 150 14.90 -7.50 21.39
N HIS A 151 14.93 -6.86 22.56
CA HIS A 151 14.25 -7.30 23.77
C HIS A 151 14.45 -8.79 24.15
N GLY A 152 15.64 -9.35 23.88
CA GLY A 152 15.98 -10.74 24.20
C GLY A 152 15.41 -11.77 23.21
N ARG A 153 14.83 -11.33 22.09
CA ARG A 153 14.40 -12.20 20.99
C ARG A 153 15.37 -12.08 19.82
N LEU A 154 15.60 -13.22 19.17
CA LEU A 154 16.29 -13.29 17.90
C LEU A 154 15.23 -13.51 16.82
N GLU A 155 15.05 -12.54 15.94
CA GLU A 155 14.17 -12.66 14.79
C GLU A 155 15.02 -12.86 13.54
N VAL A 156 14.71 -13.90 12.78
CA VAL A 156 15.30 -14.15 11.46
C VAL A 156 14.20 -14.01 10.44
N ARG A 157 14.30 -13.00 9.57
CA ARG A 157 13.36 -12.77 8.49
C ARG A 157 14.03 -13.13 7.18
N ARG A 158 13.35 -13.88 6.34
CA ARG A 158 13.78 -14.25 5.01
C ARG A 158 12.74 -13.79 4.01
N TYR A 159 13.22 -13.21 2.92
CA TYR A 159 12.40 -12.67 1.84
C TYR A 159 12.84 -13.31 0.53
N TRP A 160 11.90 -13.61 -0.31
CA TRP A 160 12.13 -14.06 -1.68
C TRP A 160 11.32 -13.20 -2.62
N ILE A 161 11.89 -12.88 -3.77
CA ILE A 161 11.21 -12.18 -4.85
C ILE A 161 11.43 -12.94 -6.15
N THR A 162 10.40 -13.02 -6.98
CA THR A 162 10.45 -13.67 -8.28
C THR A 162 9.56 -12.95 -9.28
N GLU A 163 9.95 -13.01 -10.55
CA GLU A 163 9.13 -12.61 -11.70
C GLU A 163 8.40 -13.81 -12.33
N ASP A 164 8.60 -15.02 -11.78
CA ASP A 164 8.00 -16.24 -12.31
C ASP A 164 6.54 -16.37 -11.87
N LEU A 165 5.65 -15.98 -12.76
CA LEU A 165 4.18 -16.00 -12.53
C LEU A 165 3.51 -17.20 -13.22
N ARG A 166 4.24 -18.15 -13.81
CA ARG A 166 3.72 -19.24 -14.66
C ARG A 166 2.71 -20.16 -13.96
N THR A 167 2.82 -20.28 -12.64
CA THR A 167 1.93 -21.15 -11.84
C THR A 167 0.84 -20.41 -11.11
N LEU A 168 0.85 -19.08 -11.16
CA LEU A 168 -0.22 -18.29 -10.58
C LEU A 168 -1.44 -18.32 -11.52
N PRO A 169 -2.66 -18.38 -10.98
CA PRO A 169 -3.85 -18.33 -11.80
C PRO A 169 -3.84 -17.03 -12.59
N ASP A 170 -4.22 -17.12 -13.87
CA ASP A 170 -4.53 -15.95 -14.68
C ASP A 170 -5.59 -15.15 -13.93
N ASN A 171 -5.13 -14.15 -13.24
CA ASN A 171 -6.02 -13.26 -12.53
C ASN A 171 -6.32 -12.11 -13.48
N PRO A 172 -7.47 -12.19 -14.21
CA PRO A 172 -7.82 -11.21 -15.22
C PRO A 172 -8.02 -9.84 -14.64
#